data_2500c9977954ac446f9d301ab90361f3
#
_entry.id   2500c9977954ac446f9d301ab90361f3
#
_cell.length_a   1.000
_cell.length_b   1.000
_cell.length_c   1.000
_cell.angle_alpha   90.00
_cell.angle_beta   90.00
_cell.angle_gamma   90.00
#
_symmetry.space_group_name_H-M   'P 1'
#
loop_
_entity.id
_entity.type
_entity.pdbx_description
1 polymer ?
#
loop_
_entity_poly.entity_id
_entity_poly.type
_entity_poly.pdbx_seq_one_letter_code
_entity_poly.pdbx_strand_id
1 'polypeptide(L)'
;MRVLALALVIVALGPTTAPTGEISLRIVNVITPQDVKIWEPPSVFAKKGDSVALKLINRLDAEHGYEIAAFGVKEVVDGGKTKEVKFTADKAGVFPIKCQLHPAHVVGQLVVLE
;
A
#
# COMPACT_ATOMS: atom_id res chain seq x y z
N MET A 1 41.82 -2.06 -52.72
CA MET A 1 41.08 -2.97 -51.82
C MET A 1 40.60 -2.18 -50.61
N ARG A 2 39.29 -2.00 -50.47
CA ARG A 2 38.71 -1.38 -49.28
C ARG A 2 38.28 -2.52 -48.35
N VAL A 3 38.96 -2.62 -47.20
CA VAL A 3 38.54 -3.55 -46.15
C VAL A 3 37.39 -2.92 -45.40
N LEU A 4 36.17 -3.49 -45.52
CA LEU A 4 35.05 -3.09 -44.68
C LEU A 4 35.27 -3.73 -43.30
N ALA A 5 35.58 -2.90 -42.29
CA ALA A 5 35.57 -3.33 -40.91
C ALA A 5 34.13 -3.43 -40.45
N LEU A 6 33.65 -4.65 -40.24
CA LEU A 6 32.32 -4.90 -39.63
C LEU A 6 32.47 -4.64 -38.13
N ALA A 7 31.95 -3.50 -37.67
CA ALA A 7 31.88 -3.22 -36.24
C ALA A 7 30.79 -4.10 -35.63
N LEU A 8 31.17 -5.08 -34.83
CA LEU A 8 30.25 -5.88 -34.05
C LEU A 8 29.72 -5.04 -32.85
N VAL A 9 28.49 -4.56 -32.94
CA VAL A 9 27.84 -3.88 -31.82
C VAL A 9 27.37 -4.95 -30.86
N ILE A 10 28.07 -5.14 -29.76
CA ILE A 10 27.63 -6.00 -28.66
C ILE A 10 26.68 -5.18 -27.82
N VAL A 11 25.37 -5.45 -27.94
CA VAL A 11 24.38 -4.92 -27.04
C VAL A 11 24.43 -5.74 -25.75
N ALA A 12 24.99 -5.16 -24.69
CA ALA A 12 24.98 -5.79 -23.40
C ALA A 12 23.55 -5.66 -22.83
N LEU A 13 22.84 -6.81 -22.74
CA LEU A 13 21.58 -6.91 -22.02
C LEU A 13 21.92 -6.95 -20.51
N GLY A 14 21.70 -5.83 -19.80
CA GLY A 14 21.77 -5.81 -18.36
C GLY A 14 20.63 -6.63 -17.73
N PRO A 15 20.69 -6.93 -16.41
CA PRO A 15 19.62 -7.63 -15.73
C PRO A 15 18.33 -6.83 -15.86
N THR A 16 17.29 -7.45 -16.44
CA THR A 16 15.95 -6.86 -16.48
C THR A 16 15.31 -7.00 -15.11
N THR A 17 15.14 -5.87 -14.41
CA THR A 17 14.28 -5.82 -13.22
C THR A 17 12.83 -5.85 -13.69
N ALA A 18 12.01 -6.71 -13.04
CA ALA A 18 10.57 -6.68 -13.26
C ALA A 18 10.04 -5.26 -12.94
N PRO A 19 9.15 -4.68 -13.79
CA PRO A 19 8.58 -3.38 -13.50
C PRO A 19 7.83 -3.44 -12.16
N THR A 20 8.15 -2.50 -11.26
CA THR A 20 7.39 -2.29 -10.02
C THR A 20 6.11 -1.53 -10.37
N GLY A 21 4.99 -1.98 -9.81
CA GLY A 21 3.72 -1.32 -9.96
C GLY A 21 3.53 -0.17 -8.97
N GLU A 22 2.48 0.59 -9.20
CA GLU A 22 2.00 1.61 -8.29
C GLU A 22 0.55 1.33 -7.95
N ILE A 23 0.24 1.26 -6.65
CA ILE A 23 -1.10 1.06 -6.13
C ILE A 23 -1.56 2.37 -5.49
N SER A 24 -2.72 2.86 -5.91
CA SER A 24 -3.36 4.03 -5.31
C SER A 24 -4.79 3.70 -4.94
N LEU A 25 -5.10 3.75 -3.66
CA LEU A 25 -6.41 3.37 -3.13
C LEU A 25 -6.97 4.44 -2.20
N ARG A 26 -8.30 4.55 -2.19
CA ARG A 26 -9.05 5.31 -1.19
C ARG A 26 -9.55 4.32 -0.13
N ILE A 27 -9.27 4.61 1.12
CA ILE A 27 -9.72 3.83 2.27
C ILE A 27 -10.59 4.74 3.13
N VAL A 28 -11.82 4.36 3.35
CA VAL A 28 -12.81 5.19 4.05
C VAL A 28 -13.18 4.56 5.38
N ASN A 29 -13.14 5.33 6.46
CA ASN A 29 -13.61 4.89 7.76
C ASN A 29 -15.12 5.12 7.85
N VAL A 30 -15.86 4.05 8.12
CA VAL A 30 -17.32 4.03 8.16
C VAL A 30 -17.86 3.24 9.36
N ILE A 31 -19.09 3.49 9.71
CA ILE A 31 -19.86 2.67 10.66
C ILE A 31 -20.87 1.83 9.87
N THR A 32 -20.89 0.53 10.13
CA THR A 32 -21.87 -0.38 9.56
C THR A 32 -23.23 -0.25 10.28
N PRO A 33 -24.33 -0.76 9.70
CA PRO A 33 -25.62 -0.79 10.39
C PRO A 33 -25.61 -1.54 11.73
N GLN A 34 -24.64 -2.42 11.97
CA GLN A 34 -24.44 -3.14 13.24
C GLN A 34 -23.56 -2.39 14.24
N ASP A 35 -23.33 -1.10 14.01
CA ASP A 35 -22.44 -0.23 14.83
C ASP A 35 -21.00 -0.72 14.89
N VAL A 36 -20.54 -1.37 13.82
CA VAL A 36 -19.14 -1.79 13.68
C VAL A 36 -18.38 -0.74 12.89
N LYS A 37 -17.27 -0.27 13.44
CA LYS A 37 -16.38 0.67 12.78
C LYS A 37 -15.31 -0.09 12.00
N ILE A 38 -15.15 0.27 10.74
CA ILE A 38 -14.17 -0.37 9.84
C ILE A 38 -13.53 0.65 8.91
N TRP A 39 -12.34 0.33 8.45
CA TRP A 39 -11.73 0.94 7.27
C TRP A 39 -12.11 0.11 6.05
N GLU A 40 -12.74 0.74 5.06
CA GLU A 40 -13.26 0.07 3.87
C GLU A 40 -12.54 0.55 2.60
N PRO A 41 -12.00 -0.33 1.76
CA PRO A 41 -11.93 -1.77 1.92
C PRO A 41 -10.97 -2.21 3.05
N PRO A 42 -11.27 -3.29 3.77
CA PRO A 42 -10.42 -3.76 4.87
C PRO A 42 -9.16 -4.50 4.38
N SER A 43 -9.19 -5.01 3.17
CA SER A 43 -8.07 -5.73 2.56
C SER A 43 -7.43 -4.89 1.45
N VAL A 44 -6.12 -4.77 1.51
CA VAL A 44 -5.30 -4.12 0.49
C VAL A 44 -4.39 -5.17 -0.12
N PHE A 45 -4.32 -5.21 -1.46
CA PHE A 45 -3.49 -6.15 -2.21
C PHE A 45 -2.41 -5.40 -2.97
N ALA A 46 -1.20 -5.90 -2.90
CA ALA A 46 -0.06 -5.40 -3.65
C ALA A 46 0.85 -6.55 -4.09
N LYS A 47 1.75 -6.30 -5.01
CA LYS A 47 2.86 -7.19 -5.32
C LYS A 47 4.12 -6.69 -4.64
N LYS A 48 5.00 -7.61 -4.31
CA LYS A 48 6.31 -7.26 -3.74
C LYS A 48 7.05 -6.28 -4.65
N GLY A 49 7.49 -5.17 -4.07
CA GLY A 49 8.14 -4.07 -4.77
C GLY A 49 7.21 -2.94 -5.19
N ASP A 50 5.90 -3.09 -5.09
CA ASP A 50 4.95 -2.02 -5.43
C ASP A 50 5.09 -0.82 -4.49
N SER A 51 4.96 0.37 -5.08
CA SER A 51 4.70 1.60 -4.33
C SER A 51 3.22 1.69 -4.01
N VAL A 52 2.88 1.84 -2.75
CA VAL A 52 1.49 1.90 -2.28
C VAL A 52 1.20 3.30 -1.74
N ALA A 53 0.15 3.92 -2.28
CA ALA A 53 -0.38 5.19 -1.80
C ALA A 53 -1.83 4.98 -1.34
N LEU A 54 -2.09 5.25 -0.07
CA LEU A 54 -3.41 5.13 0.53
C LEU A 54 -3.93 6.52 0.90
N LYS A 55 -5.10 6.86 0.42
CA LYS A 55 -5.83 8.05 0.84
C LYS A 55 -6.83 7.63 1.90
N LEU A 56 -6.50 7.91 3.16
CA LEU A 56 -7.33 7.60 4.32
C LEU A 56 -8.35 8.71 4.55
N ILE A 57 -9.63 8.38 4.46
CA ILE A 57 -10.72 9.33 4.60
C ILE A 57 -11.53 8.94 5.83
N ASN A 58 -11.45 9.74 6.89
CA ASN A 58 -12.25 9.53 8.08
C ASN A 58 -13.56 10.31 7.98
N ARG A 59 -14.66 9.62 7.79
CA ARG A 59 -16.02 10.20 7.73
C ARG A 59 -16.74 10.24 9.08
N LEU A 60 -16.09 9.73 10.11
CA LEU A 60 -16.64 9.74 11.46
C LEU A 60 -16.20 10.99 12.21
N ASP A 61 -16.86 11.29 13.32
CA ASP A 61 -16.56 12.49 14.12
C ASP A 61 -15.31 12.32 14.98
N ALA A 62 -15.04 11.10 15.47
CA ALA A 62 -13.87 10.80 16.27
C ALA A 62 -12.63 10.53 15.40
N GLU A 63 -11.46 10.75 15.96
CA GLU A 63 -10.20 10.33 15.33
C GLU A 63 -10.12 8.80 15.26
N HIS A 64 -9.49 8.29 14.21
CA HIS A 64 -9.24 6.87 14.01
C HIS A 64 -7.83 6.63 13.54
N GLY A 65 -7.24 5.53 14.03
CA GLY A 65 -5.90 5.11 13.64
C GLY A 65 -5.91 4.18 12.43
N TYR A 66 -4.78 4.15 11.75
CA TYR A 66 -4.50 3.21 10.67
C TYR A 66 -3.05 2.76 10.78
N GLU A 67 -2.85 1.54 11.22
CA GLU A 67 -1.52 1.01 11.49
C GLU A 67 -1.26 -0.26 10.69
N ILE A 68 -0.14 -0.24 9.97
CA ILE A 68 0.47 -1.44 9.36
C ILE A 68 1.87 -1.54 9.94
N ALA A 69 1.99 -2.16 11.10
CA ALA A 69 3.23 -2.16 11.88
C ALA A 69 4.42 -2.74 11.09
N ALA A 70 4.18 -3.75 10.26
CA ALA A 70 5.22 -4.39 9.46
C ALA A 70 5.90 -3.45 8.45
N PHE A 71 5.25 -2.35 8.07
CA PHE A 71 5.77 -1.36 7.12
C PHE A 71 5.98 0.02 7.74
N GLY A 72 5.96 0.11 9.06
CA GLY A 72 6.17 1.37 9.77
C GLY A 72 5.06 2.40 9.58
N VAL A 73 3.89 1.99 9.11
CA VAL A 73 2.73 2.86 8.94
C VAL A 73 2.00 2.95 10.27
N LYS A 74 1.85 4.15 10.79
CA LYS A 74 1.12 4.44 12.02
C LYS A 74 0.57 5.86 11.95
N GLU A 75 -0.69 5.97 11.55
CA GLU A 75 -1.32 7.25 11.32
C GLU A 75 -2.56 7.43 12.18
N VAL A 76 -2.84 8.68 12.53
CA VAL A 76 -4.09 9.11 13.16
C VAL A 76 -4.77 10.09 12.23
N VAL A 77 -6.01 9.80 11.86
CA VAL A 77 -6.82 10.65 10.99
C VAL A 77 -7.92 11.28 11.82
N ASP A 78 -7.89 12.60 11.97
CA ASP A 78 -8.90 13.34 12.70
C ASP A 78 -10.27 13.21 12.06
N GLY A 79 -11.33 13.38 12.86
CA GLY A 79 -12.70 13.29 12.39
C GLY A 79 -12.97 14.22 11.20
N GLY A 80 -13.56 13.70 10.15
CA GLY A 80 -13.88 14.43 8.93
C GLY A 80 -12.68 14.81 8.06
N LYS A 81 -11.49 14.34 8.38
CA LYS A 81 -10.24 14.66 7.66
C LYS A 81 -9.78 13.52 6.76
N THR A 82 -8.83 13.86 5.91
CA THR A 82 -8.18 12.95 4.97
C THR A 82 -6.67 13.01 5.17
N LYS A 83 -6.00 11.87 5.05
CA LYS A 83 -4.55 11.78 5.15
C LYS A 83 -4.01 10.82 4.10
N GLU A 84 -2.89 11.15 3.49
CA GLU A 84 -2.20 10.25 2.57
C GLU A 84 -1.08 9.49 3.29
N VAL A 85 -0.97 8.21 2.97
CA VAL A 85 0.10 7.31 3.43
C VAL A 85 0.77 6.70 2.22
N LYS A 86 2.09 6.71 2.20
CA LYS A 86 2.88 6.08 1.14
C LYS A 86 3.91 5.16 1.75
N PHE A 87 4.05 3.97 1.17
CA PHE A 87 5.08 3.01 1.55
C PHE A 87 5.40 2.08 0.38
N THR A 88 6.49 1.35 0.48
CA THR A 88 6.85 0.30 -0.48
C THR A 88 6.52 -1.06 0.12
N ALA A 89 5.79 -1.88 -0.61
CA ALA A 89 5.45 -3.25 -0.22
C ALA A 89 6.66 -4.18 -0.50
N ASP A 90 7.72 -4.05 0.29
CA ASP A 90 9.01 -4.70 0.07
C ASP A 90 9.13 -6.13 0.65
N LYS A 91 8.07 -6.62 1.26
CA LYS A 91 7.98 -7.96 1.86
C LYS A 91 6.68 -8.63 1.44
N ALA A 92 6.77 -9.86 0.92
CA ALA A 92 5.60 -10.68 0.66
C ALA A 92 5.04 -11.25 1.97
N GLY A 93 3.72 -11.45 2.03
CA GLY A 93 3.04 -12.01 3.18
C GLY A 93 1.68 -11.37 3.44
N VAL A 94 1.10 -11.71 4.58
CA VAL A 94 -0.16 -11.14 5.06
C VAL A 94 0.11 -10.41 6.37
N PHE A 95 -0.23 -9.14 6.41
CA PHE A 95 0.08 -8.24 7.52
C PHE A 95 -1.19 -7.59 8.04
N PRO A 96 -1.42 -7.54 9.36
CA PRO A 96 -2.62 -6.91 9.91
C PRO A 96 -2.61 -5.39 9.70
N ILE A 97 -3.80 -4.86 9.40
CA ILE A 97 -4.11 -3.43 9.40
C ILE A 97 -5.09 -3.19 10.53
N LYS A 98 -4.78 -2.33 11.47
CA LYS A 98 -5.64 -2.09 12.63
C LYS A 98 -5.73 -0.62 12.99
N CYS A 99 -6.80 -0.25 13.68
CA CYS A 99 -6.89 1.02 14.37
C CYS A 99 -6.25 0.88 15.75
N GLN A 100 -5.07 1.42 15.94
CA GLN A 100 -4.35 1.33 17.22
C GLN A 100 -5.01 2.08 18.37
N LEU A 101 -5.94 3.00 18.05
CA LEU A 101 -6.66 3.81 19.04
C LEU A 101 -7.93 3.12 19.55
N HIS A 102 -8.51 2.22 18.76
CA HIS A 102 -9.79 1.60 19.03
C HIS A 102 -9.73 0.09 18.79
N PRO A 103 -9.39 -0.72 19.82
CA PRO A 103 -9.27 -2.16 19.68
C PRO A 103 -10.54 -2.87 19.19
N ALA A 104 -11.71 -2.26 19.36
CA ALA A 104 -12.99 -2.78 18.87
C ALA A 104 -13.19 -2.64 17.35
N HIS A 105 -12.32 -1.94 16.65
CA HIS A 105 -12.35 -1.88 15.18
C HIS A 105 -12.06 -3.25 14.59
N VAL A 106 -12.76 -3.56 13.50
CA VAL A 106 -12.45 -4.75 12.70
C VAL A 106 -11.07 -4.58 12.07
N VAL A 107 -10.24 -5.58 12.27
CA VAL A 107 -8.89 -5.63 11.71
C VAL A 107 -8.96 -5.99 10.23
N GLY A 108 -8.30 -5.20 9.41
CA GLY A 108 -8.06 -5.50 8.00
C GLY A 108 -6.71 -6.16 7.78
N GLN A 109 -6.32 -6.26 6.52
CA GLN A 109 -5.05 -6.91 6.15
C GLN A 109 -4.44 -6.32 4.89
N LEU A 110 -3.13 -6.24 4.88
CA LEU A 110 -2.34 -6.03 3.68
C LEU A 110 -1.83 -7.38 3.20
N VAL A 111 -2.15 -7.74 1.98
CA VAL A 111 -1.67 -8.96 1.32
C VAL A 111 -0.67 -8.55 0.25
N VAL A 112 0.58 -8.95 0.41
CA VAL A 112 1.65 -8.69 -0.55
C VAL A 112 2.02 -10.01 -1.21
N LEU A 113 1.76 -10.09 -2.50
CA LEU A 113 2.07 -11.25 -3.34
C LEU A 113 3.54 -11.20 -3.80
N GLU A 114 4.13 -12.39 -4.04
CA GLU A 114 5.46 -12.50 -4.64
C GLU A 114 5.51 -11.89 -6.05
#